data_1793a07ae3137e23664b8869af4c2c77
#
_entry.id   1793a07ae3137e23664b8869af4c2c77
#
_cell.length_a   1.000
_cell.length_b   1.000
_cell.length_c   1.000
_cell.angle_alpha   90.00
_cell.angle_beta   90.00
_cell.angle_gamma   90.00
#
_symmetry.space_group_name_H-M   'P 1'
#
loop_
_entity.id
_entity.type
_entity.pdbx_description
1 polymer ?
#
loop_
_entity_poly.entity_id
_entity_poly.type
_entity_poly.pdbx_seq_one_letter_code
_entity_poly.pdbx_strand_id
1 'polypeptide(L)'
;SWGQFQNEKTERIVEYVKNFMHPVFKYNGPSGNIEVTPCSLVSGNELAIHMGLPRRSVCGLPVIEHADFGKEIITYDGTKRSVGVNLGRIFNMGSVGNSKVSLNINSLAMHTFVTGSTGSGKSNTVYEMIRQLDNLGMNYLVIEPAKGEYKNVFGMHSDVQVYGTNPQYTDLLRINPFRFSKGIHVLEHIDRLIEIFNVCWPMYAAMPAVLKDAVLQAYESCGWDLAESKNQYSEDLFPTFADLLNELVIVVENSAYSEEVKSNYMGSLVTRIKSLTNGLNGQIFSAKEINSHDLFDKKVIVDISRIGSNETKSLIMGILIMRLSEHRMSTSEEMNIPLHHVTVLEEAHNILRRTSVEQNPEGSNVAGKSVEMISNAIAEMRTYGEGFIIADQSPSAVDLSAIRNTNTKIIMRLPDEQDRRQAGKSAGLKDDQLDEIAKLPKGVAVVYQNDWLEPVLCKIEKFKGEERPYRKSVSGSFLYLSLIHI
;
A
#
# COMPACT_ATOMS: atom_id res chain seq x y z
N SER A 1 39.12 43.13 -22.07
CA SER A 1 38.88 44.33 -22.79
C SER A 1 38.38 44.17 -24.22
N TRP A 2 37.42 43.22 -24.37
CA TRP A 2 36.74 42.97 -25.63
C TRP A 2 35.84 44.15 -26.08
N GLY A 3 35.49 45.07 -25.17
CA GLY A 3 34.62 46.21 -25.43
C GLY A 3 35.20 47.36 -26.25
N GLN A 4 36.43 47.25 -26.72
CA GLN A 4 37.06 48.29 -27.54
C GLN A 4 37.11 48.00 -29.05
N PHE A 5 36.56 46.90 -29.50
CA PHE A 5 36.51 46.49 -30.89
C PHE A 5 35.29 47.10 -31.61
N GLN A 6 35.54 47.65 -32.83
CA GLN A 6 34.43 48.04 -33.70
C GLN A 6 33.58 46.85 -34.12
N ASN A 7 32.29 47.07 -34.44
CA ASN A 7 31.31 46.02 -34.69
C ASN A 7 31.76 44.90 -35.64
N GLU A 8 32.42 45.25 -36.77
CA GLU A 8 32.94 44.24 -37.72
C GLU A 8 33.99 43.31 -37.12
N LYS A 9 34.80 43.80 -36.22
CA LYS A 9 35.82 43.01 -35.50
C LYS A 9 35.18 42.15 -34.42
N THR A 10 34.09 42.64 -33.84
CA THR A 10 33.34 41.92 -32.82
C THR A 10 32.64 40.68 -33.40
N GLU A 11 32.04 40.79 -34.59
CA GLU A 11 31.46 39.67 -35.30
C GLU A 11 32.46 38.56 -35.62
N ARG A 12 33.65 38.93 -36.09
CA ARG A 12 34.74 37.95 -36.31
C ARG A 12 35.21 37.29 -35.03
N ILE A 13 35.27 38.00 -33.93
CA ILE A 13 35.63 37.43 -32.62
C ILE A 13 34.56 36.45 -32.15
N VAL A 14 33.26 36.77 -32.30
CA VAL A 14 32.17 35.87 -32.00
C VAL A 14 32.23 34.58 -32.85
N GLU A 15 32.59 34.71 -34.12
CA GLU A 15 32.80 33.58 -35.02
C GLU A 15 33.96 32.68 -34.57
N TYR A 16 35.11 33.27 -34.18
CA TYR A 16 36.22 32.50 -33.60
C TYR A 16 35.81 31.76 -32.33
N VAL A 17 35.07 32.42 -31.43
CA VAL A 17 34.61 31.79 -30.21
C VAL A 17 33.60 30.63 -30.50
N LYS A 18 32.70 30.84 -31.45
CA LYS A 18 31.74 29.76 -31.89
C LYS A 18 32.47 28.55 -32.44
N ASN A 19 33.58 28.76 -33.11
CA ASN A 19 34.37 27.68 -33.73
C ASN A 19 35.51 27.18 -32.83
N PHE A 20 35.51 27.57 -31.54
CA PHE A 20 36.57 27.23 -30.57
C PHE A 20 37.98 27.60 -31.05
N MET A 21 38.09 28.69 -31.82
CA MET A 21 39.35 29.22 -32.34
C MET A 21 39.75 30.49 -31.60
N HIS A 22 41.04 30.76 -31.52
CA HIS A 22 41.57 32.00 -30.95
C HIS A 22 41.84 33.02 -32.05
N PRO A 23 41.41 34.28 -31.92
CA PRO A 23 41.80 35.34 -32.85
C PRO A 23 43.30 35.61 -32.74
N VAL A 24 43.96 35.81 -33.87
CA VAL A 24 45.37 36.25 -33.95
C VAL A 24 45.40 37.67 -34.24
N PHE A 25 46.10 38.46 -33.40
CA PHE A 25 46.31 39.87 -33.56
C PHE A 25 47.72 40.09 -34.11
N LYS A 26 47.82 40.88 -35.19
CA LYS A 26 49.09 41.27 -35.76
C LYS A 26 49.47 42.62 -35.20
N TYR A 27 50.61 42.70 -34.55
CA TYR A 27 51.17 43.90 -34.04
C TYR A 27 52.42 44.28 -34.91
N ASN A 28 52.35 45.42 -35.55
CA ASN A 28 53.46 45.95 -36.36
C ASN A 28 54.32 46.88 -35.48
N GLY A 29 55.34 46.31 -34.87
CA GLY A 29 56.28 47.08 -34.01
C GLY A 29 57.57 47.36 -34.68
N PRO A 30 58.42 48.13 -34.04
CA PRO A 30 59.75 48.49 -34.56
C PRO A 30 60.67 47.30 -34.84
N SER A 31 60.38 46.18 -34.23
CA SER A 31 61.15 44.93 -34.34
C SER A 31 60.51 43.89 -35.28
N GLY A 32 59.53 44.28 -36.11
CA GLY A 32 58.84 43.38 -37.02
C GLY A 32 57.39 43.06 -36.64
N ASN A 33 56.73 42.25 -37.46
CA ASN A 33 55.36 41.81 -37.24
C ASN A 33 55.34 40.71 -36.19
N ILE A 34 54.65 40.93 -35.11
CA ILE A 34 54.44 39.97 -34.05
C ILE A 34 52.97 39.53 -34.10
N GLU A 35 52.74 38.24 -34.15
CA GLU A 35 51.41 37.68 -33.97
C GLU A 35 51.14 37.32 -32.49
N VAL A 36 50.08 37.88 -31.93
CA VAL A 36 49.73 37.71 -30.52
C VAL A 36 48.31 37.11 -30.42
N THR A 37 48.16 36.11 -29.64
CA THR A 37 46.82 35.52 -29.31
C THR A 37 46.42 35.99 -27.92
N PRO A 38 45.14 36.20 -27.64
CA PRO A 38 44.64 36.56 -26.32
C PRO A 38 44.65 35.37 -25.34
N CYS A 39 45.64 34.50 -25.48
CA CYS A 39 45.79 33.33 -24.61
C CYS A 39 46.57 33.76 -23.35
N SER A 40 46.09 33.35 -22.21
CA SER A 40 46.78 33.45 -20.93
C SER A 40 47.15 32.03 -20.47
N LEU A 41 48.35 31.87 -19.94
CA LEU A 41 48.68 30.63 -19.25
C LEU A 41 47.88 30.55 -17.95
N VAL A 42 47.15 29.46 -17.77
CA VAL A 42 46.43 29.19 -16.56
C VAL A 42 46.95 27.91 -15.92
N SER A 43 47.05 27.89 -14.62
CA SER A 43 47.34 26.66 -13.88
C SER A 43 46.20 25.68 -13.96
N GLY A 44 46.42 24.39 -13.67
CA GLY A 44 45.35 23.39 -13.62
C GLY A 44 44.24 23.75 -12.61
N ASN A 45 44.59 24.40 -11.52
CA ASN A 45 43.63 24.88 -10.52
C ASN A 45 42.77 26.05 -11.05
N GLU A 46 43.36 26.99 -11.76
CA GLU A 46 42.62 28.10 -12.39
C GLU A 46 41.75 27.59 -13.53
N LEU A 47 42.22 26.62 -14.33
CA LEU A 47 41.42 25.99 -15.36
C LEU A 47 40.21 25.28 -14.76
N ALA A 48 40.38 24.58 -13.65
CA ALA A 48 39.28 23.95 -12.93
C ALA A 48 38.20 24.95 -12.44
N ILE A 49 38.62 26.14 -12.02
CA ILE A 49 37.68 27.22 -11.64
C ILE A 49 36.93 27.75 -12.88
N HIS A 50 37.63 27.96 -14.00
CA HIS A 50 37.00 28.44 -15.23
C HIS A 50 36.08 27.41 -15.90
N MET A 51 36.41 26.13 -15.85
CA MET A 51 35.63 25.04 -16.43
C MET A 51 34.62 24.46 -15.45
N GLY A 52 34.67 24.86 -14.19
CA GLY A 52 33.73 24.41 -13.17
C GLY A 52 32.30 24.80 -13.52
N LEU A 53 31.37 23.81 -13.41
CA LEU A 53 29.94 24.11 -13.53
C LEU A 53 29.50 24.99 -12.35
N PRO A 54 28.53 25.90 -12.56
CA PRO A 54 28.00 26.72 -11.48
C PRO A 54 27.42 25.86 -10.38
N ARG A 55 27.75 26.17 -9.13
CA ARG A 55 27.25 25.49 -7.92
C ARG A 55 25.93 26.05 -7.39
N ARG A 56 25.48 27.19 -7.92
CA ARG A 56 24.24 27.87 -7.55
C ARG A 56 23.52 28.34 -8.79
N SER A 57 22.20 28.35 -8.73
CA SER A 57 21.38 28.90 -9.80
C SER A 57 21.69 30.37 -10.03
N VAL A 58 21.87 30.75 -11.30
CA VAL A 58 22.01 32.12 -11.76
C VAL A 58 20.92 32.39 -12.81
N CYS A 59 20.69 33.68 -13.11
CA CYS A 59 19.68 34.05 -14.10
C CYS A 59 19.94 33.37 -15.45
N GLY A 60 18.94 32.59 -15.93
CA GLY A 60 19.04 31.83 -17.17
C GLY A 60 19.74 30.45 -17.09
N LEU A 61 20.32 30.11 -15.92
CA LEU A 61 20.96 28.80 -15.71
C LEU A 61 20.58 28.23 -14.34
N PRO A 62 19.48 27.49 -14.22
CA PRO A 62 19.13 26.82 -12.98
C PRO A 62 20.12 25.68 -12.71
N VAL A 63 20.59 25.59 -11.48
CA VAL A 63 21.39 24.47 -10.97
C VAL A 63 20.50 23.67 -10.02
N ILE A 64 20.26 22.41 -10.35
CA ILE A 64 19.49 21.49 -9.54
C ILE A 64 20.45 20.44 -9.00
N GLU A 65 20.59 20.39 -7.68
CA GLU A 65 21.31 19.32 -7.01
C GLU A 65 20.38 18.09 -6.92
N HIS A 66 20.87 16.96 -7.40
CA HIS A 66 20.20 15.67 -7.31
C HIS A 66 20.97 14.76 -6.36
N ALA A 67 20.22 14.01 -5.56
CA ALA A 67 20.81 12.96 -4.74
C ALA A 67 21.27 11.78 -5.62
N ASP A 68 22.32 11.10 -5.18
CA ASP A 68 22.81 9.90 -5.86
C ASP A 68 21.93 8.69 -5.55
N PHE A 69 21.53 8.00 -6.62
CA PHE A 69 20.82 6.72 -6.60
C PHE A 69 21.51 5.72 -7.52
N GLY A 70 21.27 4.45 -7.30
CA GLY A 70 21.76 3.39 -8.16
C GLY A 70 21.39 3.61 -9.63
N LYS A 71 22.34 3.39 -10.53
CA LYS A 71 22.15 3.53 -11.98
C LYS A 71 21.80 2.21 -12.67
N GLU A 72 21.90 1.12 -11.93
CA GLU A 72 21.47 -0.23 -12.30
C GLU A 72 21.14 -1.02 -11.04
N ILE A 73 20.42 -2.13 -11.20
CA ILE A 73 20.11 -3.03 -10.09
C ILE A 73 21.30 -3.96 -9.88
N ILE A 74 21.89 -3.88 -8.70
CA ILE A 74 22.96 -4.76 -8.26
C ILE A 74 22.48 -5.45 -6.98
N THR A 75 22.48 -6.79 -6.96
CA THR A 75 22.12 -7.60 -5.81
C THR A 75 23.38 -8.01 -5.03
N TYR A 76 23.22 -8.31 -3.74
CA TYR A 76 24.36 -8.74 -2.89
C TYR A 76 25.07 -10.01 -3.40
N ASP A 77 24.36 -10.88 -4.11
CA ASP A 77 24.90 -12.09 -4.72
C ASP A 77 25.49 -11.87 -6.12
N GLY A 78 25.47 -10.63 -6.62
CA GLY A 78 25.99 -10.27 -7.94
C GLY A 78 25.19 -10.80 -9.13
N THR A 79 24.04 -11.44 -8.90
CA THR A 79 23.22 -12.01 -9.97
C THR A 79 22.36 -10.92 -10.61
N LYS A 80 22.47 -10.75 -11.93
CA LYS A 80 21.50 -9.95 -12.70
C LYS A 80 20.24 -10.77 -12.89
N ARG A 81 19.17 -10.46 -12.16
CA ARG A 81 17.90 -11.19 -12.26
C ARG A 81 17.11 -10.71 -13.47
N SER A 82 16.68 -11.67 -14.31
CA SER A 82 15.96 -11.40 -15.55
C SER A 82 14.45 -11.67 -15.49
N VAL A 83 13.95 -12.37 -14.47
CA VAL A 83 12.53 -12.76 -14.36
C VAL A 83 11.88 -12.08 -13.18
N GLY A 84 10.87 -11.25 -13.46
CA GLY A 84 10.16 -10.52 -12.41
C GLY A 84 9.10 -9.56 -12.95
N VAL A 85 8.47 -8.85 -12.05
CA VAL A 85 7.52 -7.77 -12.37
C VAL A 85 8.31 -6.54 -12.82
N ASN A 86 8.20 -6.17 -14.09
CA ASN A 86 8.87 -4.98 -14.63
C ASN A 86 8.10 -3.72 -14.26
N LEU A 87 8.69 -2.84 -13.45
CA LEU A 87 8.09 -1.57 -13.07
C LEU A 87 8.32 -0.47 -14.09
N GLY A 88 9.43 -0.52 -14.83
CA GLY A 88 9.82 0.57 -15.72
C GLY A 88 11.31 0.59 -16.01
N ARG A 89 11.86 1.79 -16.09
CA ARG A 89 13.27 2.01 -16.43
C ARG A 89 13.95 2.94 -15.44
N ILE A 90 15.26 2.79 -15.30
CA ILE A 90 16.08 3.67 -14.48
C ILE A 90 15.86 5.13 -14.91
N PHE A 91 15.63 5.98 -13.92
CA PHE A 91 15.52 7.42 -14.08
C PHE A 91 16.75 8.08 -13.43
N ASN A 92 17.47 8.92 -14.17
CA ASN A 92 18.63 9.59 -13.64
C ASN A 92 18.77 10.99 -14.24
N MET A 93 19.05 11.99 -13.42
CA MET A 93 19.26 13.40 -13.84
C MET A 93 18.20 13.91 -14.84
N GLY A 94 16.92 13.69 -14.54
CA GLY A 94 15.81 14.15 -15.38
C GLY A 94 15.55 13.32 -16.65
N SER A 95 16.31 12.26 -16.91
CA SER A 95 16.20 11.43 -18.12
C SER A 95 15.91 9.98 -17.80
N VAL A 96 15.27 9.29 -18.75
CA VAL A 96 14.96 7.85 -18.66
C VAL A 96 16.05 7.06 -19.36
N GLY A 97 16.72 6.19 -18.63
CA GLY A 97 17.77 5.31 -19.16
C GLY A 97 17.21 4.07 -19.87
N ASN A 98 18.11 3.21 -20.35
CA ASN A 98 17.75 1.97 -21.04
C ASN A 98 17.58 0.77 -20.09
N SER A 99 18.18 0.82 -18.90
CA SER A 99 18.13 -0.28 -17.92
C SER A 99 16.73 -0.43 -17.33
N LYS A 100 16.20 -1.66 -17.36
CA LYS A 100 14.90 -2.00 -16.78
C LYS A 100 15.00 -2.14 -15.26
N VAL A 101 13.93 -1.77 -14.57
CA VAL A 101 13.74 -2.01 -13.14
C VAL A 101 12.70 -3.11 -12.97
N SER A 102 13.16 -4.29 -12.58
CA SER A 102 12.31 -5.47 -12.39
C SER A 102 12.42 -5.99 -10.97
N LEU A 103 11.25 -6.20 -10.34
CA LEU A 103 11.14 -6.77 -9.00
C LEU A 103 11.25 -8.30 -9.07
N ASN A 104 11.96 -8.88 -8.14
CA ASN A 104 11.99 -10.33 -7.98
C ASN A 104 10.65 -10.83 -7.43
N ILE A 105 10.02 -11.79 -8.11
CA ILE A 105 8.74 -12.38 -7.71
C ILE A 105 8.81 -13.01 -6.32
N ASN A 106 9.86 -13.75 -6.02
CA ASN A 106 10.02 -14.39 -4.71
C ASN A 106 10.12 -13.35 -3.57
N SER A 107 10.69 -12.17 -3.87
CA SER A 107 10.75 -11.07 -2.91
C SER A 107 9.40 -10.38 -2.70
N LEU A 108 8.43 -10.52 -3.62
CA LEU A 108 7.08 -10.01 -3.44
C LEU A 108 6.28 -10.80 -2.38
N ALA A 109 6.60 -12.08 -2.17
CA ALA A 109 6.04 -12.85 -1.05
C ALA A 109 6.39 -12.25 0.32
N MET A 110 7.52 -11.52 0.40
CA MET A 110 7.95 -10.80 1.60
C MET A 110 7.37 -9.37 1.67
N HIS A 111 6.26 -9.16 1.02
CA HIS A 111 5.42 -7.96 0.99
C HIS A 111 6.06 -6.73 0.37
N THR A 112 5.21 -5.85 -0.11
CA THR A 112 5.56 -4.59 -0.79
C THR A 112 4.85 -3.42 -0.13
N PHE A 113 5.56 -2.33 0.11
CA PHE A 113 4.98 -1.05 0.51
C PHE A 113 5.02 -0.08 -0.65
N VAL A 114 3.86 0.45 -1.04
CA VAL A 114 3.71 1.43 -2.13
C VAL A 114 3.14 2.72 -1.55
N THR A 115 3.87 3.82 -1.68
CA THR A 115 3.41 5.09 -1.13
C THR A 115 3.67 6.26 -2.07
N GLY A 116 2.88 7.31 -1.89
CA GLY A 116 2.99 8.54 -2.64
C GLY A 116 1.75 9.41 -2.54
N SER A 117 1.93 10.71 -2.58
CA SER A 117 0.84 11.68 -2.53
C SER A 117 -0.14 11.53 -3.68
N THR A 118 -1.33 12.10 -3.52
CA THR A 118 -2.36 12.12 -4.57
C THR A 118 -1.80 12.63 -5.89
N GLY A 119 -2.07 11.88 -6.97
CA GLY A 119 -1.61 12.23 -8.31
C GLY A 119 -0.13 11.90 -8.62
N SER A 120 0.63 11.31 -7.69
CA SER A 120 2.01 10.87 -7.92
C SER A 120 2.12 9.68 -8.87
N GLY A 121 1.09 8.83 -8.97
CA GLY A 121 1.03 7.65 -9.82
C GLY A 121 0.88 6.32 -9.06
N LYS A 122 0.57 6.35 -7.75
CA LYS A 122 0.41 5.17 -6.88
C LYS A 122 -0.52 4.12 -7.51
N SER A 123 -1.78 4.49 -7.83
CA SER A 123 -2.76 3.57 -8.43
C SER A 123 -2.25 2.97 -9.75
N ASN A 124 -1.63 3.78 -10.62
CA ASN A 124 -1.02 3.27 -11.87
C ASN A 124 0.03 2.19 -11.61
N THR A 125 0.87 2.38 -10.58
CA THR A 125 1.91 1.41 -10.20
C THR A 125 1.29 0.10 -9.72
N VAL A 126 0.29 0.17 -8.84
CA VAL A 126 -0.37 -1.03 -8.33
C VAL A 126 -1.15 -1.74 -9.44
N TYR A 127 -1.84 -1.03 -10.33
CA TYR A 127 -2.52 -1.63 -11.49
C TYR A 127 -1.56 -2.38 -12.40
N GLU A 128 -0.41 -1.78 -12.70
CA GLU A 128 0.59 -2.43 -13.55
C GLU A 128 1.19 -3.67 -12.88
N MET A 129 1.42 -3.62 -11.57
CA MET A 129 1.86 -4.79 -10.79
C MET A 129 0.82 -5.92 -10.86
N ILE A 130 -0.45 -5.63 -10.56
CA ILE A 130 -1.54 -6.63 -10.64
C ILE A 130 -1.63 -7.22 -12.04
N ARG A 131 -1.60 -6.39 -13.10
CA ARG A 131 -1.67 -6.85 -14.48
C ARG A 131 -0.55 -7.83 -14.84
N GLN A 132 0.67 -7.56 -14.37
CA GLN A 132 1.79 -8.45 -14.63
C GLN A 132 1.71 -9.74 -13.81
N LEU A 133 1.27 -9.67 -12.56
CA LEU A 133 1.04 -10.84 -11.72
C LEU A 133 -0.08 -11.73 -12.29
N ASP A 134 -1.16 -11.11 -12.77
CA ASP A 134 -2.25 -11.79 -13.47
C ASP A 134 -1.75 -12.54 -14.73
N ASN A 135 -0.91 -11.89 -15.55
CA ASN A 135 -0.30 -12.53 -16.72
C ASN A 135 0.63 -13.70 -16.37
N LEU A 136 1.12 -13.75 -15.14
CA LEU A 136 1.89 -14.87 -14.60
C LEU A 136 1.02 -15.97 -13.98
N GLY A 137 -0.31 -15.84 -14.07
CA GLY A 137 -1.27 -16.79 -13.56
C GLY A 137 -1.52 -16.70 -12.05
N MET A 138 -1.13 -15.61 -11.40
CA MET A 138 -1.35 -15.40 -9.97
C MET A 138 -2.73 -14.85 -9.71
N ASN A 139 -3.39 -15.39 -8.69
CA ASN A 139 -4.64 -14.84 -8.19
C ASN A 139 -4.39 -13.67 -7.23
N TYR A 140 -5.42 -12.86 -7.03
CA TYR A 140 -5.29 -11.69 -6.19
C TYR A 140 -6.60 -11.32 -5.48
N LEU A 141 -6.46 -10.73 -4.30
CA LEU A 141 -7.51 -10.06 -3.56
C LEU A 141 -7.18 -8.56 -3.47
N VAL A 142 -8.10 -7.71 -3.89
CA VAL A 142 -8.00 -6.26 -3.68
C VAL A 142 -9.02 -5.83 -2.64
N ILE A 143 -8.58 -5.19 -1.56
CA ILE A 143 -9.43 -4.58 -0.54
C ILE A 143 -9.35 -3.07 -0.71
N GLU A 144 -10.43 -2.46 -1.21
CA GLU A 144 -10.47 -1.05 -1.59
C GLU A 144 -11.46 -0.26 -0.72
N PRO A 145 -10.99 0.45 0.34
CA PRO A 145 -11.84 1.25 1.22
C PRO A 145 -12.15 2.66 0.69
N ALA A 146 -11.51 3.07 -0.41
CA ALA A 146 -11.67 4.41 -0.98
C ALA A 146 -11.77 4.33 -2.51
N LYS A 147 -12.42 5.31 -3.12
CA LYS A 147 -12.56 5.54 -4.57
C LYS A 147 -13.37 4.48 -5.36
N GLY A 148 -13.18 3.18 -5.16
CA GLY A 148 -13.85 2.11 -5.91
C GLY A 148 -13.41 2.05 -7.38
N GLU A 149 -12.13 2.28 -7.67
CA GLU A 149 -11.58 2.38 -9.03
C GLU A 149 -11.16 1.01 -9.59
N TYR A 150 -10.70 0.07 -8.74
CA TYR A 150 -10.18 -1.23 -9.19
C TYR A 150 -11.20 -2.05 -9.97
N LYS A 151 -12.48 -2.01 -9.59
CA LYS A 151 -13.55 -2.68 -10.35
C LYS A 151 -13.74 -2.13 -11.77
N ASN A 152 -13.41 -0.84 -11.98
CA ASN A 152 -13.49 -0.22 -13.31
C ASN A 152 -12.32 -0.63 -14.20
N VAL A 153 -11.22 -1.08 -13.61
CA VAL A 153 -10.00 -1.50 -14.31
C VAL A 153 -10.02 -2.99 -14.62
N PHE A 154 -10.35 -3.82 -13.62
CA PHE A 154 -10.24 -5.28 -13.70
C PHE A 154 -11.59 -6.02 -13.63
N GLY A 155 -12.62 -5.39 -13.08
CA GLY A 155 -13.89 -6.06 -12.78
C GLY A 155 -14.71 -6.51 -13.99
N MET A 156 -14.35 -6.10 -15.22
CA MET A 156 -14.98 -6.57 -16.45
C MET A 156 -14.35 -7.84 -17.03
N HIS A 157 -13.24 -8.33 -16.44
CA HIS A 157 -12.66 -9.60 -16.83
C HIS A 157 -13.55 -10.75 -16.31
N SER A 158 -13.78 -11.77 -17.13
CA SER A 158 -14.73 -12.86 -16.84
C SER A 158 -14.34 -13.74 -15.65
N ASP A 159 -13.07 -13.74 -15.30
CA ASP A 159 -12.47 -14.50 -14.19
C ASP A 159 -12.29 -13.69 -12.90
N VAL A 160 -12.70 -12.40 -12.91
CA VAL A 160 -12.63 -11.50 -11.75
C VAL A 160 -14.00 -11.36 -11.10
N GLN A 161 -14.06 -11.62 -9.80
CA GLN A 161 -15.26 -11.44 -8.99
C GLN A 161 -15.20 -10.09 -8.28
N VAL A 162 -16.31 -9.36 -8.28
CA VAL A 162 -16.42 -8.06 -7.64
C VAL A 162 -17.51 -8.09 -6.58
N TYR A 163 -17.08 -7.98 -5.33
CA TYR A 163 -17.97 -7.85 -4.18
C TYR A 163 -17.93 -6.43 -3.63
N GLY A 164 -19.04 -5.97 -3.11
CA GLY A 164 -19.12 -4.67 -2.47
C GLY A 164 -20.25 -4.59 -1.46
N THR A 165 -20.54 -3.39 -1.01
CA THR A 165 -21.47 -3.15 0.11
C THR A 165 -22.84 -2.67 -0.33
N ASN A 166 -23.06 -2.45 -1.63
CA ASN A 166 -24.35 -2.06 -2.18
C ASN A 166 -24.73 -2.98 -3.36
N PRO A 167 -25.80 -3.81 -3.21
CA PRO A 167 -26.21 -4.79 -4.19
C PRO A 167 -26.69 -4.21 -5.52
N GLN A 168 -26.94 -2.90 -5.59
CA GLN A 168 -27.30 -2.23 -6.83
C GLN A 168 -26.11 -2.06 -7.80
N TYR A 169 -24.88 -2.06 -7.26
CA TYR A 169 -23.66 -1.78 -8.04
C TYR A 169 -22.74 -2.98 -8.20
N THR A 170 -22.72 -3.87 -7.21
CA THR A 170 -21.85 -5.05 -7.17
C THR A 170 -22.61 -6.23 -6.59
N ASP A 171 -22.02 -7.41 -6.65
CA ASP A 171 -22.48 -8.49 -5.79
C ASP A 171 -22.21 -8.14 -4.33
N LEU A 172 -23.13 -8.53 -3.44
CA LEU A 172 -23.02 -8.15 -2.05
C LEU A 172 -21.93 -9.00 -1.36
N LEU A 173 -20.98 -8.31 -0.73
CA LEU A 173 -20.05 -8.95 0.19
C LEU A 173 -20.85 -9.55 1.36
N ARG A 174 -20.65 -10.85 1.61
CA ARG A 174 -21.27 -11.54 2.75
C ARG A 174 -20.18 -12.30 3.50
N ILE A 175 -19.97 -11.92 4.74
CA ILE A 175 -18.96 -12.48 5.63
C ILE A 175 -19.58 -12.73 7.01
N ASN A 176 -19.21 -13.83 7.64
CA ASN A 176 -19.50 -14.07 9.05
C ASN A 176 -18.19 -13.95 9.84
N PRO A 177 -18.00 -12.90 10.67
CA PRO A 177 -16.76 -12.73 11.43
C PRO A 177 -16.50 -13.84 12.45
N PHE A 178 -17.53 -14.59 12.84
CA PHE A 178 -17.45 -15.67 13.83
C PHE A 178 -17.11 -17.03 13.19
N ARG A 179 -17.17 -17.15 11.88
CA ARG A 179 -16.81 -18.39 11.21
C ARG A 179 -15.28 -18.47 11.06
N PHE A 180 -14.72 -19.65 11.31
CA PHE A 180 -13.29 -19.93 11.13
C PHE A 180 -13.06 -21.17 10.26
N SER A 181 -11.83 -21.32 9.77
CA SER A 181 -11.44 -22.44 8.90
C SER A 181 -11.24 -23.73 9.70
N LYS A 182 -11.48 -24.88 9.08
CA LYS A 182 -11.18 -26.18 9.69
C LYS A 182 -9.72 -26.26 10.12
N GLY A 183 -9.47 -26.83 11.29
CA GLY A 183 -8.10 -26.93 11.84
C GLY A 183 -7.67 -25.73 12.69
N ILE A 184 -8.44 -24.66 12.74
CA ILE A 184 -8.26 -23.56 13.68
C ILE A 184 -9.07 -23.85 14.95
N HIS A 185 -8.47 -23.66 16.11
CA HIS A 185 -9.18 -23.83 17.38
C HIS A 185 -10.09 -22.62 17.64
N VAL A 186 -11.31 -22.87 18.16
CA VAL A 186 -12.30 -21.80 18.41
C VAL A 186 -11.74 -20.67 19.29
N LEU A 187 -10.97 -20.99 20.32
CA LEU A 187 -10.37 -19.99 21.21
C LEU A 187 -9.29 -19.15 20.49
N GLU A 188 -8.49 -19.74 19.58
CA GLU A 188 -7.53 -18.99 18.79
C GLU A 188 -8.23 -17.97 17.86
N HIS A 189 -9.31 -18.40 17.24
CA HIS A 189 -10.13 -17.54 16.41
C HIS A 189 -10.74 -16.39 17.22
N ILE A 190 -11.32 -16.69 18.38
CA ILE A 190 -11.92 -15.69 19.27
C ILE A 190 -10.86 -14.65 19.69
N ASP A 191 -9.67 -15.09 20.08
CA ASP A 191 -8.59 -14.17 20.47
C ASP A 191 -8.24 -13.21 19.32
N ARG A 192 -8.07 -13.71 18.09
CA ARG A 192 -7.82 -12.89 16.89
C ARG A 192 -8.99 -11.92 16.61
N LEU A 193 -10.22 -12.38 16.74
CA LEU A 193 -11.41 -11.55 16.51
C LEU A 193 -11.50 -10.41 17.54
N ILE A 194 -11.20 -10.66 18.80
CA ILE A 194 -11.15 -9.63 19.84
C ILE A 194 -10.08 -8.58 19.54
N GLU A 195 -8.91 -8.99 19.02
CA GLU A 195 -7.88 -8.03 18.61
C GLU A 195 -8.34 -7.15 17.44
N ILE A 196 -9.10 -7.69 16.48
CA ILE A 196 -9.72 -6.89 15.43
C ILE A 196 -10.67 -5.85 16.02
N PHE A 197 -11.51 -6.25 16.97
CA PHE A 197 -12.40 -5.28 17.65
C PHE A 197 -11.62 -4.20 18.40
N ASN A 198 -10.51 -4.55 19.06
CA ASN A 198 -9.65 -3.62 19.77
C ASN A 198 -9.01 -2.56 18.84
N VAL A 199 -8.71 -2.93 17.59
CA VAL A 199 -8.20 -2.00 16.58
C VAL A 199 -9.30 -1.07 16.05
N CYS A 200 -10.48 -1.65 15.80
CA CYS A 200 -11.57 -0.93 15.13
C CYS A 200 -12.35 0.01 16.05
N TRP A 201 -12.43 -0.33 17.34
CA TRP A 201 -13.25 0.39 18.30
C TRP A 201 -12.41 0.96 19.43
N PRO A 202 -12.60 2.23 19.79
CA PRO A 202 -12.02 2.77 21.01
C PRO A 202 -12.66 2.07 22.21
N MET A 203 -11.91 1.18 22.84
CA MET A 203 -12.32 0.47 24.04
C MET A 203 -11.44 0.87 25.23
N TYR A 204 -12.04 0.99 26.40
CA TYR A 204 -11.37 1.39 27.63
C TYR A 204 -11.82 0.53 28.81
N ALA A 205 -11.03 0.53 29.85
CA ALA A 205 -11.25 -0.24 31.09
C ALA A 205 -11.48 -1.73 30.81
N ALA A 206 -12.56 -2.29 31.30
CA ALA A 206 -12.90 -3.70 31.15
C ALA A 206 -13.72 -4.03 29.87
N MET A 207 -13.99 -3.05 29.00
CA MET A 207 -14.77 -3.28 27.77
C MET A 207 -14.25 -4.46 26.91
N PRO A 208 -12.91 -4.61 26.64
CA PRO A 208 -12.41 -5.76 25.89
C PRO A 208 -12.73 -7.10 26.55
N ALA A 209 -12.64 -7.18 27.87
CA ALA A 209 -12.95 -8.40 28.62
C ALA A 209 -14.44 -8.74 28.55
N VAL A 210 -15.31 -7.75 28.77
CA VAL A 210 -16.79 -7.93 28.67
C VAL A 210 -17.19 -8.37 27.28
N LEU A 211 -16.59 -7.79 26.24
CA LEU A 211 -16.85 -8.19 24.86
C LEU A 211 -16.36 -9.61 24.59
N LYS A 212 -15.17 -9.99 25.08
CA LYS A 212 -14.66 -11.34 24.98
C LYS A 212 -15.57 -12.37 25.65
N ASP A 213 -16.04 -12.08 26.86
CA ASP A 213 -16.97 -12.94 27.60
C ASP A 213 -18.29 -13.14 26.81
N ALA A 214 -18.83 -12.06 26.24
CA ALA A 214 -20.03 -12.15 25.41
C ALA A 214 -19.81 -12.97 24.13
N VAL A 215 -18.63 -12.87 23.50
CA VAL A 215 -18.28 -13.70 22.33
C VAL A 215 -18.19 -15.17 22.72
N LEU A 216 -17.52 -15.50 23.85
CA LEU A 216 -17.44 -16.88 24.35
C LEU A 216 -18.84 -17.45 24.57
N GLN A 217 -19.72 -16.70 25.26
CA GLN A 217 -21.11 -17.14 25.51
C GLN A 217 -21.91 -17.29 24.21
N ALA A 218 -21.70 -16.43 23.21
CA ALA A 218 -22.36 -16.57 21.91
C ALA A 218 -22.00 -17.88 21.20
N TYR A 219 -20.74 -18.31 21.31
CA TYR A 219 -20.34 -19.62 20.78
C TYR A 219 -20.97 -20.79 21.58
N GLU A 220 -20.94 -20.74 22.92
CA GLU A 220 -21.54 -21.76 23.77
C GLU A 220 -23.04 -21.87 23.52
N SER A 221 -23.77 -20.75 23.42
CA SER A 221 -25.20 -20.71 23.09
C SER A 221 -25.52 -21.28 21.71
N CYS A 222 -24.57 -21.21 20.77
CA CYS A 222 -24.67 -21.88 19.47
C CYS A 222 -24.26 -23.39 19.51
N GLY A 223 -23.91 -23.92 20.67
CA GLY A 223 -23.60 -25.34 20.88
C GLY A 223 -22.11 -25.69 20.75
N TRP A 224 -21.21 -24.72 20.75
CA TRP A 224 -19.76 -24.97 20.73
C TRP A 224 -19.25 -25.35 22.13
N ASP A 225 -18.54 -26.46 22.20
CA ASP A 225 -17.65 -26.78 23.31
C ASP A 225 -16.31 -26.08 23.06
N LEU A 226 -15.99 -25.05 23.88
CA LEU A 226 -14.82 -24.22 23.70
C LEU A 226 -13.51 -24.97 23.99
N ALA A 227 -13.53 -25.97 24.87
CA ALA A 227 -12.35 -26.75 25.22
C ALA A 227 -11.98 -27.75 24.12
N GLU A 228 -12.96 -28.44 23.58
CA GLU A 228 -12.78 -29.44 22.52
C GLU A 228 -12.80 -28.84 21.10
N SER A 229 -13.18 -27.54 20.95
CA SER A 229 -13.40 -26.88 19.67
C SER A 229 -14.33 -27.64 18.73
N LYS A 230 -15.46 -28.15 19.27
CA LYS A 230 -16.46 -28.92 18.56
C LYS A 230 -17.85 -28.37 18.80
N ASN A 231 -18.69 -28.39 17.78
CA ASN A 231 -20.09 -28.02 17.91
C ASN A 231 -20.95 -29.26 18.05
N GLN A 232 -21.85 -29.27 19.05
CA GLN A 232 -22.75 -30.39 19.36
C GLN A 232 -23.79 -30.65 18.26
N TYR A 233 -24.16 -29.65 17.48
CA TYR A 233 -25.22 -29.71 16.47
C TYR A 233 -24.66 -29.81 15.06
N SER A 234 -23.76 -28.88 14.68
CA SER A 234 -23.13 -28.85 13.35
C SER A 234 -21.85 -28.02 13.38
N GLU A 235 -20.79 -28.50 12.76
CA GLU A 235 -19.54 -27.77 12.58
C GLU A 235 -19.70 -26.51 11.71
N ASP A 236 -20.82 -26.39 10.96
CA ASP A 236 -21.13 -25.22 10.13
C ASP A 236 -22.06 -24.21 10.84
N LEU A 237 -22.39 -24.43 12.10
CA LEU A 237 -23.21 -23.52 12.89
C LEU A 237 -22.32 -22.57 13.69
N PHE A 238 -22.35 -21.30 13.33
CA PHE A 238 -21.58 -20.24 13.98
C PHE A 238 -22.49 -19.12 14.46
N PRO A 239 -22.11 -18.41 15.55
CA PRO A 239 -22.83 -17.20 15.97
C PRO A 239 -22.85 -16.14 14.86
N THR A 240 -23.68 -15.14 15.06
CA THR A 240 -23.76 -13.90 14.27
C THR A 240 -23.66 -12.70 15.21
N PHE A 241 -23.61 -11.49 14.64
CA PHE A 241 -23.70 -10.28 15.48
C PHE A 241 -25.05 -10.18 16.22
N ALA A 242 -26.10 -10.82 15.75
CA ALA A 242 -27.38 -10.85 16.47
C ALA A 242 -27.28 -11.71 17.74
N ASP A 243 -26.60 -12.85 17.66
CA ASP A 243 -26.36 -13.74 18.81
C ASP A 243 -25.42 -13.03 19.80
N LEU A 244 -24.32 -12.42 19.31
CA LEU A 244 -23.43 -11.62 20.17
C LEU A 244 -24.19 -10.47 20.86
N LEU A 245 -25.11 -9.79 20.18
CA LEU A 245 -25.89 -8.69 20.76
C LEU A 245 -26.71 -9.19 21.96
N ASN A 246 -27.35 -10.34 21.82
CA ASN A 246 -28.16 -10.93 22.89
C ASN A 246 -27.29 -11.30 24.11
N GLU A 247 -26.20 -12.00 23.88
CA GLU A 247 -25.29 -12.41 24.97
C GLU A 247 -24.59 -11.23 25.63
N LEU A 248 -24.23 -10.19 24.87
CA LEU A 248 -23.61 -8.99 25.41
C LEU A 248 -24.52 -8.26 26.42
N VAL A 249 -25.81 -8.19 26.14
CA VAL A 249 -26.80 -7.60 27.07
C VAL A 249 -26.81 -8.43 28.35
N ILE A 250 -26.88 -9.76 28.26
CA ILE A 250 -26.92 -10.66 29.40
C ILE A 250 -25.65 -10.54 30.26
N VAL A 251 -24.47 -10.52 29.62
CA VAL A 251 -23.17 -10.39 30.30
C VAL A 251 -23.09 -9.06 31.07
N VAL A 252 -23.48 -7.95 30.43
CA VAL A 252 -23.43 -6.63 31.08
C VAL A 252 -24.40 -6.55 32.25
N GLU A 253 -25.66 -7.03 32.10
CA GLU A 253 -26.67 -6.99 33.16
C GLU A 253 -26.27 -7.84 34.36
N ASN A 254 -25.71 -9.04 34.14
CA ASN A 254 -25.28 -9.96 35.20
C ASN A 254 -23.92 -9.62 35.83
N SER A 255 -23.21 -8.61 35.28
CA SER A 255 -21.92 -8.20 35.81
C SER A 255 -22.02 -7.53 37.18
N ALA A 256 -20.96 -7.60 37.98
CA ALA A 256 -20.87 -6.92 39.28
C ALA A 256 -20.51 -5.43 39.21
N TYR A 257 -20.56 -4.84 38.01
CA TYR A 257 -20.26 -3.38 37.83
C TYR A 257 -21.37 -2.51 38.38
N SER A 258 -21.03 -1.25 38.70
CA SER A 258 -22.02 -0.24 39.08
C SER A 258 -22.97 0.06 37.93
N GLU A 259 -24.18 0.51 38.24
CA GLU A 259 -25.20 0.85 37.22
C GLU A 259 -24.71 1.90 36.22
N GLU A 260 -23.88 2.84 36.64
CA GLU A 260 -23.24 3.82 35.75
C GLU A 260 -22.31 3.14 34.73
N VAL A 261 -21.46 2.21 35.16
CA VAL A 261 -20.56 1.45 34.29
C VAL A 261 -21.33 0.55 33.34
N LYS A 262 -22.37 -0.13 33.83
CA LYS A 262 -23.27 -0.94 32.96
C LYS A 262 -23.92 -0.08 31.89
N SER A 263 -24.46 1.09 32.28
CA SER A 263 -25.09 2.04 31.34
C SER A 263 -24.09 2.50 30.26
N ASN A 264 -22.85 2.79 30.63
CA ASN A 264 -21.79 3.16 29.70
C ASN A 264 -21.44 2.02 28.74
N TYR A 265 -21.33 0.79 29.20
CA TYR A 265 -21.06 -0.39 28.36
C TYR A 265 -22.22 -0.70 27.43
N MET A 266 -23.47 -0.63 27.93
CA MET A 266 -24.68 -0.74 27.12
C MET A 266 -24.74 0.34 26.04
N GLY A 267 -24.51 1.60 26.40
CA GLY A 267 -24.52 2.71 25.45
C GLY A 267 -23.44 2.58 24.37
N SER A 268 -22.27 2.11 24.73
CA SER A 268 -21.11 2.02 23.82
C SER A 268 -21.08 0.72 23.00
N LEU A 269 -21.02 -0.44 23.64
CA LEU A 269 -20.84 -1.73 22.96
C LEU A 269 -22.11 -2.21 22.27
N VAL A 270 -23.23 -2.19 22.97
CA VAL A 270 -24.51 -2.67 22.43
C VAL A 270 -24.96 -1.82 21.23
N THR A 271 -24.80 -0.50 21.30
CA THR A 271 -25.15 0.38 20.18
C THR A 271 -24.29 0.08 18.94
N ARG A 272 -22.98 -0.15 19.10
CA ARG A 272 -22.10 -0.52 18.00
C ARG A 272 -22.50 -1.85 17.37
N ILE A 273 -22.64 -2.92 18.19
CA ILE A 273 -23.03 -4.23 17.68
C ILE A 273 -24.40 -4.17 16.99
N LYS A 274 -25.38 -3.46 17.58
CA LYS A 274 -26.69 -3.27 16.98
C LYS A 274 -26.63 -2.58 15.61
N SER A 275 -25.71 -1.65 15.41
CA SER A 275 -25.51 -0.98 14.11
C SER A 275 -25.03 -1.94 13.01
N LEU A 276 -24.38 -3.05 13.39
CA LEU A 276 -23.90 -4.07 12.48
C LEU A 276 -24.98 -5.12 12.11
N THR A 277 -26.06 -5.21 12.88
CA THR A 277 -27.18 -6.12 12.60
C THR A 277 -28.25 -5.52 11.69
N ASN A 278 -28.21 -4.22 11.43
CA ASN A 278 -29.27 -3.49 10.72
C ASN A 278 -28.86 -3.08 9.30
N GLY A 279 -29.88 -2.89 8.44
CA GLY A 279 -29.72 -2.34 7.09
C GLY A 279 -28.77 -3.15 6.21
N LEU A 280 -27.90 -2.45 5.48
CA LEU A 280 -26.89 -3.10 4.61
C LEU A 280 -25.83 -3.84 5.44
N ASN A 281 -25.45 -3.33 6.60
CA ASN A 281 -24.49 -4.02 7.46
C ASN A 281 -24.99 -5.41 7.88
N GLY A 282 -26.27 -5.53 8.28
CA GLY A 282 -26.85 -6.83 8.62
C GLY A 282 -26.94 -7.81 7.45
N GLN A 283 -26.90 -7.31 6.21
CA GLN A 283 -26.83 -8.17 5.03
C GLN A 283 -25.38 -8.58 4.70
N ILE A 284 -24.41 -7.74 5.02
CA ILE A 284 -22.98 -8.01 4.86
C ILE A 284 -22.52 -9.02 5.92
N PHE A 285 -22.82 -8.75 7.19
CA PHE A 285 -22.47 -9.61 8.32
C PHE A 285 -23.56 -10.69 8.52
N SER A 286 -23.55 -11.69 7.68
CA SER A 286 -24.62 -12.68 7.55
C SER A 286 -24.10 -14.10 7.80
N ALA A 287 -24.92 -14.96 8.38
CA ALA A 287 -24.63 -16.39 8.50
C ALA A 287 -24.39 -17.06 7.13
N LYS A 288 -25.08 -16.58 6.08
CA LYS A 288 -24.87 -17.04 4.70
C LYS A 288 -23.74 -16.24 4.05
N GLU A 289 -22.51 -16.68 4.25
CA GLU A 289 -21.32 -16.02 3.72
C GLU A 289 -20.87 -16.57 2.36
N ILE A 290 -19.93 -15.83 1.72
CA ILE A 290 -19.19 -16.27 0.55
C ILE A 290 -18.19 -17.34 1.01
N ASN A 291 -18.05 -18.41 0.23
CA ASN A 291 -17.09 -19.47 0.52
C ASN A 291 -15.64 -18.88 0.53
N SER A 292 -14.83 -19.31 1.49
CA SER A 292 -13.45 -18.84 1.64
C SER A 292 -12.60 -19.10 0.39
N HIS A 293 -12.81 -20.24 -0.30
CA HIS A 293 -12.16 -20.52 -1.58
C HIS A 293 -12.54 -19.49 -2.66
N ASP A 294 -13.82 -19.10 -2.74
CA ASP A 294 -14.27 -18.11 -3.73
C ASP A 294 -13.74 -16.69 -3.42
N LEU A 295 -13.48 -16.40 -2.15
CA LEU A 295 -13.03 -15.09 -1.69
C LEU A 295 -11.49 -14.96 -1.70
N PHE A 296 -10.75 -16.03 -1.40
CA PHE A 296 -9.31 -15.98 -1.13
C PHE A 296 -8.44 -16.73 -2.14
N ASP A 297 -9.01 -17.60 -2.98
CA ASP A 297 -8.22 -18.37 -3.95
C ASP A 297 -8.52 -17.99 -5.41
N LYS A 298 -9.35 -16.95 -5.63
CA LYS A 298 -9.70 -16.42 -6.94
C LYS A 298 -9.23 -14.98 -7.11
N LYS A 299 -9.46 -14.41 -8.28
CA LYS A 299 -9.25 -12.99 -8.53
C LYS A 299 -10.46 -12.21 -8.03
N VAL A 300 -10.29 -11.48 -6.95
CA VAL A 300 -11.38 -10.84 -6.22
C VAL A 300 -11.10 -9.37 -5.96
N ILE A 301 -12.12 -8.54 -6.13
CA ILE A 301 -12.11 -7.14 -5.73
C ILE A 301 -13.22 -6.92 -4.71
N VAL A 302 -12.85 -6.45 -3.53
CA VAL A 302 -13.77 -6.07 -2.46
C VAL A 302 -13.82 -4.54 -2.37
N ASP A 303 -14.88 -3.96 -2.92
CA ASP A 303 -15.12 -2.52 -2.91
C ASP A 303 -15.99 -2.13 -1.70
N ILE A 304 -15.33 -1.57 -0.69
CA ILE A 304 -15.99 -1.02 0.51
C ILE A 304 -15.97 0.51 0.55
N SER A 305 -15.72 1.16 -0.58
CA SER A 305 -15.61 2.62 -0.69
C SER A 305 -16.91 3.36 -0.32
N ARG A 306 -18.06 2.71 -0.45
CA ARG A 306 -19.37 3.29 -0.17
C ARG A 306 -19.79 3.25 1.29
N ILE A 307 -19.02 2.63 2.16
CA ILE A 307 -19.26 2.67 3.61
C ILE A 307 -18.86 4.06 4.14
N GLY A 308 -19.77 4.70 4.87
CA GLY A 308 -19.51 6.01 5.47
C GLY A 308 -18.70 5.95 6.78
N SER A 309 -18.82 4.85 7.53
CA SER A 309 -18.14 4.66 8.82
C SER A 309 -16.74 4.10 8.65
N ASN A 310 -15.74 4.82 9.16
CA ASN A 310 -14.36 4.32 9.19
C ASN A 310 -14.22 3.09 10.10
N GLU A 311 -14.97 3.03 11.21
CA GLU A 311 -14.99 1.87 12.10
C GLU A 311 -15.46 0.60 11.36
N THR A 312 -16.54 0.72 10.56
CA THR A 312 -17.05 -0.40 9.78
C THR A 312 -16.10 -0.80 8.65
N LYS A 313 -15.44 0.17 7.99
CA LYS A 313 -14.40 -0.13 7.00
C LYS A 313 -13.25 -0.92 7.61
N SER A 314 -12.70 -0.41 8.73
CA SER A 314 -11.62 -1.08 9.46
C SER A 314 -12.02 -2.48 9.90
N LEU A 315 -13.25 -2.65 10.38
CA LEU A 315 -13.77 -3.95 10.80
C LEU A 315 -13.80 -4.96 9.64
N ILE A 316 -14.34 -4.58 8.49
CA ILE A 316 -14.36 -5.46 7.31
C ILE A 316 -12.94 -5.79 6.86
N MET A 317 -12.04 -4.80 6.78
CA MET A 317 -10.65 -5.02 6.42
C MET A 317 -9.96 -6.00 7.39
N GLY A 318 -10.14 -5.80 8.70
CA GLY A 318 -9.59 -6.67 9.73
C GLY A 318 -10.11 -8.10 9.65
N ILE A 319 -11.43 -8.27 9.48
CA ILE A 319 -12.05 -9.59 9.32
C ILE A 319 -11.52 -10.29 8.07
N LEU A 320 -11.40 -9.59 6.94
CA LEU A 320 -10.87 -10.17 5.70
C LEU A 320 -9.42 -10.63 5.87
N ILE A 321 -8.57 -9.84 6.53
CA ILE A 321 -7.17 -10.21 6.81
C ILE A 321 -7.11 -11.43 7.75
N MET A 322 -7.89 -11.43 8.82
CA MET A 322 -7.96 -12.53 9.78
C MET A 322 -8.41 -13.83 9.10
N ARG A 323 -9.51 -13.78 8.35
CA ARG A 323 -10.08 -14.91 7.63
C ARG A 323 -9.14 -15.44 6.54
N LEU A 324 -8.44 -14.53 5.82
CA LEU A 324 -7.39 -14.91 4.87
C LEU A 324 -6.25 -15.65 5.57
N SER A 325 -5.78 -15.13 6.70
CA SER A 325 -4.72 -15.78 7.47
C SER A 325 -5.12 -17.20 7.92
N GLU A 326 -6.31 -17.35 8.48
CA GLU A 326 -6.83 -18.65 8.89
C GLU A 326 -7.04 -19.62 7.72
N HIS A 327 -7.50 -19.09 6.58
CA HIS A 327 -7.65 -19.88 5.36
C HIS A 327 -6.28 -20.38 4.86
N ARG A 328 -5.26 -19.53 4.81
CA ARG A 328 -3.89 -19.92 4.43
C ARG A 328 -3.30 -20.96 5.40
N MET A 329 -3.44 -20.75 6.71
CA MET A 329 -2.97 -21.69 7.72
C MET A 329 -3.63 -23.06 7.60
N SER A 330 -4.94 -23.10 7.27
CA SER A 330 -5.71 -24.34 7.17
C SER A 330 -5.55 -25.09 5.85
N THR A 331 -5.17 -24.42 4.77
CA THR A 331 -5.07 -25.00 3.42
C THR A 331 -3.64 -25.31 3.00
N SER A 332 -2.64 -24.74 3.66
CA SER A 332 -1.24 -24.95 3.32
C SER A 332 -0.72 -26.22 4.01
N GLU A 333 -0.31 -27.21 3.23
CA GLU A 333 0.34 -28.43 3.73
C GLU A 333 1.83 -28.25 3.99
N GLU A 334 2.45 -27.28 3.30
CA GLU A 334 3.88 -26.98 3.38
C GLU A 334 4.12 -25.52 3.80
N MET A 335 5.30 -25.24 4.36
CA MET A 335 5.76 -23.91 4.70
C MET A 335 6.76 -23.39 3.67
N ASN A 336 6.91 -22.07 3.57
CA ASN A 336 7.83 -21.37 2.66
C ASN A 336 7.59 -21.70 1.18
N ILE A 337 6.32 -21.83 0.82
CA ILE A 337 5.91 -22.04 -0.57
C ILE A 337 6.14 -20.77 -1.40
N PRO A 338 6.41 -20.90 -2.72
CA PRO A 338 6.55 -19.76 -3.62
C PRO A 338 5.28 -18.88 -3.62
N LEU A 339 5.45 -17.61 -3.99
CA LEU A 339 4.33 -16.69 -4.17
C LEU A 339 3.31 -17.27 -5.15
N HIS A 340 2.06 -17.41 -4.72
CA HIS A 340 0.95 -17.88 -5.56
C HIS A 340 -0.29 -17.00 -5.50
N HIS A 341 -0.37 -16.12 -4.51
CA HIS A 341 -1.48 -15.18 -4.34
C HIS A 341 -0.98 -13.83 -3.81
N VAL A 342 -1.68 -12.76 -4.16
CA VAL A 342 -1.34 -11.40 -3.71
C VAL A 342 -2.56 -10.66 -3.20
N THR A 343 -2.46 -10.13 -1.99
CA THR A 343 -3.48 -9.25 -1.41
C THR A 343 -3.04 -7.79 -1.48
N VAL A 344 -3.84 -6.96 -2.13
CA VAL A 344 -3.66 -5.51 -2.18
C VAL A 344 -4.51 -4.87 -1.08
N LEU A 345 -3.86 -4.15 -0.18
CA LEU A 345 -4.47 -3.42 0.91
C LEU A 345 -4.33 -1.92 0.65
N GLU A 346 -5.35 -1.30 0.09
CA GLU A 346 -5.38 0.15 -0.16
C GLU A 346 -5.76 0.92 1.11
N GLU A 347 -5.20 2.13 1.25
CA GLU A 347 -5.40 3.01 2.41
C GLU A 347 -5.24 2.24 3.74
N ALA A 348 -4.08 1.59 3.86
CA ALA A 348 -3.77 0.64 4.93
C ALA A 348 -3.88 1.25 6.34
N HIS A 349 -3.75 2.58 6.47
CA HIS A 349 -3.96 3.30 7.72
C HIS A 349 -5.36 3.07 8.34
N ASN A 350 -6.33 2.57 7.59
CA ASN A 350 -7.65 2.24 8.16
C ASN A 350 -7.57 1.09 9.17
N ILE A 351 -6.68 0.12 8.96
CA ILE A 351 -6.52 -1.04 9.86
C ILE A 351 -5.14 -1.10 10.53
N LEU A 352 -4.11 -0.60 9.85
CA LEU A 352 -2.73 -0.55 10.35
C LEU A 352 -2.36 0.85 10.83
N ARG A 353 -3.26 1.50 11.55
CA ARG A 353 -3.10 2.87 11.99
C ARG A 353 -2.02 3.00 13.06
N ARG A 354 -1.12 3.96 12.88
CA ARG A 354 -0.17 4.34 13.92
C ARG A 354 -0.93 4.87 15.14
N THR A 355 -0.67 4.24 16.28
CA THR A 355 -1.18 4.71 17.57
C THR A 355 -0.16 5.61 18.24
N SER A 356 -0.60 6.70 18.88
CA SER A 356 0.28 7.58 19.63
C SER A 356 0.89 6.82 20.82
N VAL A 357 2.19 7.00 21.01
CA VAL A 357 2.94 6.45 22.17
C VAL A 357 2.66 7.24 23.46
N GLU A 358 1.78 8.24 23.42
CA GLU A 358 1.38 8.98 24.62
C GLU A 358 0.71 8.02 25.60
N GLN A 359 1.52 7.55 26.53
CA GLN A 359 1.08 6.77 27.66
C GLN A 359 0.19 7.65 28.54
N ASN A 360 -1.11 7.46 28.44
CA ASN A 360 -1.96 7.76 29.59
C ASN A 360 -1.51 6.81 30.70
N PRO A 361 -1.16 7.30 31.90
CA PRO A 361 -0.66 6.47 32.99
C PRO A 361 -1.61 5.34 33.40
N GLU A 362 -2.87 5.40 33.02
CA GLU A 362 -3.94 4.46 33.36
C GLU A 362 -4.45 3.61 32.19
N GLY A 363 -3.99 3.84 30.94
CA GLY A 363 -4.42 3.12 29.76
C GLY A 363 -3.28 2.34 29.11
N SER A 364 -3.29 1.02 29.24
CA SER A 364 -2.46 0.17 28.38
C SER A 364 -2.78 0.54 26.92
N ASN A 365 -1.76 0.70 26.06
CA ASN A 365 -1.94 0.93 24.61
C ASN A 365 -2.43 -0.37 23.94
N VAL A 366 -3.66 -0.78 24.26
CA VAL A 366 -4.27 -2.01 23.76
C VAL A 366 -4.36 -1.95 22.22
N ALA A 367 -4.85 -0.85 21.68
CA ALA A 367 -4.99 -0.67 20.25
C ALA A 367 -3.64 -0.78 19.52
N GLY A 368 -2.56 -0.22 20.07
CA GLY A 368 -1.23 -0.32 19.47
C GLY A 368 -0.69 -1.75 19.44
N LYS A 369 -0.90 -2.51 20.51
CA LYS A 369 -0.52 -3.93 20.55
C LYS A 369 -1.32 -4.76 19.55
N SER A 370 -2.62 -4.47 19.43
CA SER A 370 -3.50 -5.15 18.48
C SER A 370 -3.12 -4.84 17.01
N VAL A 371 -2.74 -3.60 16.69
CA VAL A 371 -2.22 -3.23 15.36
C VAL A 371 -0.91 -3.96 15.05
N GLU A 372 0.01 -4.02 16.02
CA GLU A 372 1.27 -4.77 15.87
C GLU A 372 0.99 -6.26 15.62
N MET A 373 0.01 -6.85 16.31
CA MET A 373 -0.37 -8.25 16.12
C MET A 373 -0.92 -8.50 14.71
N ILE A 374 -1.77 -7.62 14.17
CA ILE A 374 -2.24 -7.71 12.78
C ILE A 374 -1.08 -7.59 11.80
N SER A 375 -0.15 -6.66 12.04
CA SER A 375 1.04 -6.47 11.22
C SER A 375 1.94 -7.72 11.20
N ASN A 376 2.09 -8.39 12.34
CA ASN A 376 2.83 -9.65 12.46
C ASN A 376 2.11 -10.80 11.76
N ALA A 377 0.78 -10.88 11.88
CA ALA A 377 -0.02 -11.87 11.16
C ALA A 377 0.12 -11.71 9.63
N ILE A 378 0.14 -10.47 9.11
CA ILE A 378 0.44 -10.19 7.71
C ILE A 378 1.85 -10.70 7.35
N ALA A 379 2.86 -10.39 8.18
CA ALA A 379 4.25 -10.79 7.93
C ALA A 379 4.43 -12.32 7.90
N GLU A 380 3.69 -13.05 8.71
CA GLU A 380 3.72 -14.51 8.75
C GLU A 380 3.13 -15.16 7.49
N MET A 381 2.18 -14.51 6.81
CA MET A 381 1.52 -15.06 5.62
C MET A 381 2.46 -15.32 4.46
N ARG A 382 3.67 -14.72 4.46
CA ARG A 382 4.73 -15.03 3.50
C ARG A 382 5.10 -16.52 3.46
N THR A 383 5.00 -17.19 4.62
CA THR A 383 5.33 -18.64 4.72
C THR A 383 4.36 -19.51 3.95
N TYR A 384 3.16 -19.00 3.71
CA TYR A 384 2.10 -19.63 2.95
C TYR A 384 2.00 -19.11 1.50
N GLY A 385 3.04 -18.42 1.00
CA GLY A 385 3.06 -17.89 -0.36
C GLY A 385 2.07 -16.77 -0.65
N GLU A 386 1.58 -16.09 0.40
CA GLU A 386 0.73 -14.92 0.30
C GLU A 386 1.56 -13.64 0.35
N GLY A 387 1.56 -12.85 -0.72
CA GLY A 387 2.22 -11.56 -0.78
C GLY A 387 1.26 -10.41 -0.52
N PHE A 388 1.65 -9.40 0.27
CA PHE A 388 0.86 -8.18 0.45
C PHE A 388 1.46 -7.00 -0.31
N ILE A 389 0.61 -6.26 -1.00
CA ILE A 389 0.91 -4.93 -1.51
C ILE A 389 0.16 -3.93 -0.63
N ILE A 390 0.86 -3.35 0.33
CA ILE A 390 0.33 -2.37 1.27
C ILE A 390 0.48 -0.99 0.64
N ALA A 391 -0.63 -0.36 0.30
CA ALA A 391 -0.65 0.93 -0.38
C ALA A 391 -1.24 2.02 0.52
N ASP A 392 -0.52 3.13 0.69
CA ASP A 392 -0.99 4.27 1.48
C ASP A 392 -0.47 5.59 0.93
N GLN A 393 -1.21 6.68 1.18
CA GLN A 393 -0.82 8.02 0.77
C GLN A 393 0.03 8.72 1.84
N SER A 394 -0.15 8.35 3.11
CA SER A 394 0.52 8.95 4.26
C SER A 394 1.23 7.89 5.11
N PRO A 395 2.49 7.57 4.81
CA PRO A 395 3.27 6.61 5.58
C PRO A 395 3.30 6.90 7.08
N SER A 396 3.26 8.16 7.48
CA SER A 396 3.28 8.55 8.90
C SER A 396 2.00 8.17 9.65
N ALA A 397 0.91 7.91 8.94
CA ALA A 397 -0.35 7.41 9.51
C ALA A 397 -0.37 5.88 9.68
N VAL A 398 0.52 5.16 9.00
CA VAL A 398 0.64 3.69 9.06
C VAL A 398 1.59 3.30 10.18
N ASP A 399 1.29 2.21 10.86
CA ASP A 399 2.17 1.67 11.90
C ASP A 399 3.54 1.28 11.35
N LEU A 400 4.57 1.56 12.12
CA LEU A 400 5.95 1.37 11.67
C LEU A 400 6.30 -0.11 11.46
N SER A 401 5.70 -1.03 12.24
CA SER A 401 5.90 -2.47 12.09
C SER A 401 5.43 -2.96 10.72
N ALA A 402 4.27 -2.47 10.25
CA ALA A 402 3.74 -2.81 8.93
C ALA A 402 4.68 -2.38 7.80
N ILE A 403 5.28 -1.17 7.89
CA ILE A 403 6.22 -0.70 6.87
C ILE A 403 7.54 -1.49 6.94
N ARG A 404 8.07 -1.76 8.14
CA ARG A 404 9.34 -2.48 8.33
C ARG A 404 9.28 -3.93 7.85
N ASN A 405 8.13 -4.57 8.01
CA ASN A 405 7.92 -5.97 7.61
C ASN A 405 7.80 -6.18 6.09
N THR A 406 7.86 -5.11 5.28
CA THR A 406 7.88 -5.23 3.82
C THR A 406 9.31 -5.28 3.28
N ASN A 407 9.59 -6.17 2.34
CA ASN A 407 10.89 -6.29 1.66
C ASN A 407 11.06 -5.25 0.55
N THR A 408 10.00 -5.03 -0.21
CA THR A 408 10.01 -4.11 -1.36
C THR A 408 9.40 -2.77 -0.97
N LYS A 409 10.08 -1.67 -1.33
CA LYS A 409 9.60 -0.30 -1.14
C LYS A 409 9.50 0.41 -2.48
N ILE A 410 8.34 1.02 -2.75
CA ILE A 410 8.10 1.86 -3.93
C ILE A 410 7.59 3.21 -3.40
N ILE A 411 8.46 4.22 -3.40
CA ILE A 411 8.19 5.51 -2.78
C ILE A 411 8.14 6.57 -3.88
N MET A 412 6.94 7.05 -4.16
CA MET A 412 6.71 8.14 -5.09
C MET A 412 6.84 9.51 -4.37
N ARG A 413 6.52 10.59 -5.06
CA ARG A 413 6.61 11.93 -4.47
C ARG A 413 5.81 12.04 -3.16
N LEU A 414 6.49 12.46 -2.09
CA LEU A 414 5.94 12.75 -0.77
C LEU A 414 6.38 14.16 -0.34
N PRO A 415 5.47 15.15 -0.33
CA PRO A 415 5.80 16.53 0.07
C PRO A 415 6.09 16.67 1.58
N ASP A 416 5.40 15.88 2.42
CA ASP A 416 5.55 15.94 3.87
C ASP A 416 6.86 15.30 4.33
N GLU A 417 7.55 15.96 5.29
CA GLU A 417 8.86 15.50 5.79
C GLU A 417 8.73 14.23 6.63
N GLN A 418 7.70 14.15 7.47
CA GLN A 418 7.50 12.99 8.34
C GLN A 418 7.20 11.74 7.52
N ASP A 419 6.38 11.88 6.47
CA ASP A 419 6.10 10.81 5.52
C ASP A 419 7.37 10.34 4.81
N ARG A 420 8.20 11.28 4.31
CA ARG A 420 9.48 10.95 3.67
C ARG A 420 10.43 10.22 4.59
N ARG A 421 10.57 10.70 5.84
CA ARG A 421 11.45 10.08 6.83
C ARG A 421 10.99 8.66 7.15
N GLN A 422 9.70 8.47 7.38
CA GLN A 422 9.18 7.14 7.74
C GLN A 422 9.32 6.14 6.61
N ALA A 423 8.90 6.48 5.39
CA ALA A 423 9.03 5.61 4.24
C ALA A 423 10.51 5.41 3.84
N GLY A 424 11.27 6.49 3.73
CA GLY A 424 12.63 6.44 3.21
C GLY A 424 13.63 5.79 4.16
N LYS A 425 13.56 6.03 5.47
CA LYS A 425 14.44 5.35 6.42
C LYS A 425 14.21 3.84 6.45
N SER A 426 12.98 3.38 6.19
CA SER A 426 12.69 1.95 6.04
C SER A 426 13.29 1.33 4.77
N ALA A 427 13.67 2.15 3.78
CA ALA A 427 14.37 1.78 2.56
C ALA A 427 15.88 2.08 2.62
N GLY A 428 16.41 2.45 3.79
CA GLY A 428 17.84 2.76 3.96
C GLY A 428 18.30 4.07 3.31
N LEU A 429 17.39 5.00 2.99
CA LEU A 429 17.72 6.24 2.31
C LEU A 429 18.53 7.21 3.19
N LYS A 430 19.46 7.92 2.57
CA LYS A 430 20.21 9.03 3.15
C LYS A 430 19.34 10.30 3.17
N ASP A 431 19.77 11.33 3.92
CA ASP A 431 18.96 12.53 4.09
C ASP A 431 18.81 13.34 2.79
N ASP A 432 19.85 13.42 1.93
CA ASP A 432 19.79 14.00 0.60
C ASP A 432 18.80 13.27 -0.33
N GLN A 433 18.74 11.94 -0.25
CA GLN A 433 17.79 11.12 -0.98
C GLN A 433 16.35 11.32 -0.47
N LEU A 434 16.16 11.56 0.84
CA LEU A 434 14.85 11.92 1.41
C LEU A 434 14.34 13.26 0.85
N ASP A 435 15.23 14.25 0.71
CA ASP A 435 14.86 15.55 0.16
C ASP A 435 14.52 15.47 -1.34
N GLU A 436 15.16 14.55 -2.07
CA GLU A 436 14.85 14.32 -3.49
C GLU A 436 13.43 13.77 -3.68
N ILE A 437 12.92 12.92 -2.76
CA ILE A 437 11.55 12.39 -2.83
C ILE A 437 10.49 13.48 -2.93
N ALA A 438 10.70 14.64 -2.27
CA ALA A 438 9.76 15.76 -2.33
C ALA A 438 9.62 16.35 -3.75
N LYS A 439 10.67 16.23 -4.56
CA LYS A 439 10.80 16.85 -5.89
C LYS A 439 10.53 15.88 -7.04
N LEU A 440 10.29 14.59 -6.76
CA LEU A 440 10.11 13.56 -7.80
C LEU A 440 8.99 13.94 -8.79
N PRO A 441 9.25 13.82 -10.09
CA PRO A 441 8.23 14.01 -11.11
C PRO A 441 7.12 12.94 -11.01
N LYS A 442 5.94 13.25 -11.55
CA LYS A 442 4.85 12.29 -11.63
C LYS A 442 5.28 10.99 -12.34
N GLY A 443 5.00 9.85 -11.70
CA GLY A 443 5.33 8.53 -12.21
C GLY A 443 6.83 8.18 -12.10
N VAL A 444 7.58 8.88 -11.27
CA VAL A 444 8.92 8.48 -10.83
C VAL A 444 8.84 8.05 -9.39
N ALA A 445 9.51 6.95 -9.06
CA ALA A 445 9.55 6.38 -7.72
C ALA A 445 10.98 6.00 -7.34
N VAL A 446 11.30 6.11 -6.06
CA VAL A 446 12.39 5.36 -5.44
C VAL A 446 11.92 3.92 -5.30
N VAL A 447 12.71 2.97 -5.80
CA VAL A 447 12.44 1.54 -5.69
C VAL A 447 13.62 0.87 -4.99
N TYR A 448 13.29 0.01 -4.04
CA TYR A 448 14.26 -0.75 -3.27
C TYR A 448 13.71 -2.13 -2.91
N GLN A 449 14.54 -3.16 -3.02
CA GLN A 449 14.32 -4.49 -2.43
C GLN A 449 15.49 -4.81 -1.50
N ASN A 450 15.24 -5.50 -0.40
CA ASN A 450 16.26 -5.74 0.63
C ASN A 450 17.49 -6.54 0.13
N ASP A 451 17.40 -7.20 -1.02
CA ASP A 451 18.51 -7.88 -1.68
C ASP A 451 19.34 -6.97 -2.61
N TRP A 452 18.95 -5.68 -2.77
CA TRP A 452 19.68 -4.71 -3.57
C TRP A 452 20.71 -3.96 -2.73
N LEU A 453 21.87 -3.67 -3.35
CA LEU A 453 22.93 -2.89 -2.69
C LEU A 453 22.49 -1.44 -2.39
N GLU A 454 21.72 -0.85 -3.28
CA GLU A 454 21.26 0.52 -3.16
C GLU A 454 19.90 0.74 -3.83
N PRO A 455 19.12 1.73 -3.36
CA PRO A 455 17.87 2.11 -4.01
C PRO A 455 18.12 2.77 -5.36
N VAL A 456 17.16 2.60 -6.28
CA VAL A 456 17.20 3.20 -7.62
C VAL A 456 16.01 4.14 -7.84
N LEU A 457 16.17 5.14 -8.71
CA LEU A 457 15.03 5.87 -9.25
C LEU A 457 14.49 5.16 -10.47
N CYS A 458 13.18 4.95 -10.51
CA CYS A 458 12.48 4.29 -11.59
C CYS A 458 11.42 5.20 -12.20
N LYS A 459 11.44 5.39 -13.51
CA LYS A 459 10.28 5.89 -14.24
C LYS A 459 9.32 4.72 -14.46
N ILE A 460 8.22 4.71 -13.72
CA ILE A 460 7.20 3.66 -13.78
C ILE A 460 6.52 3.68 -15.15
N GLU A 461 6.31 2.51 -15.71
CA GLU A 461 5.55 2.37 -16.96
C GLU A 461 4.09 2.74 -16.74
N LYS A 462 3.50 3.37 -17.74
CA LYS A 462 2.08 3.68 -17.71
C LYS A 462 1.28 2.39 -17.87
N PHE A 463 0.31 2.18 -17.00
CA PHE A 463 -0.65 1.10 -17.15
C PHE A 463 -1.33 1.16 -18.51
N LYS A 464 -1.40 0.02 -19.22
CA LYS A 464 -1.89 -0.08 -20.59
C LYS A 464 -3.33 -0.58 -20.69
N GLY A 465 -3.96 -0.86 -19.56
CA GLY A 465 -5.36 -1.26 -19.49
C GLY A 465 -6.30 -0.08 -19.69
N GLU A 466 -7.54 -0.38 -20.01
CA GLU A 466 -8.61 0.61 -20.14
C GLU A 466 -9.43 0.67 -18.86
N GLU A 467 -9.73 1.88 -18.41
CA GLU A 467 -10.74 2.09 -17.37
C GLU A 467 -12.12 2.17 -18.01
N ARG A 468 -13.02 1.28 -17.63
CA ARG A 468 -14.42 1.29 -18.06
C ARG A 468 -15.32 1.21 -16.85
N PRO A 469 -16.42 1.99 -16.79
CA PRO A 469 -17.36 1.89 -15.69
C PRO A 469 -17.82 0.44 -15.50
N TYR A 470 -17.60 -0.11 -14.31
CA TYR A 470 -18.04 -1.45 -13.97
C TYR A 470 -19.57 -1.53 -14.02
N ARG A 471 -20.08 -2.55 -14.67
CA ARG A 471 -21.51 -2.88 -14.71
C ARG A 471 -21.67 -4.29 -14.19
N LYS A 472 -22.45 -4.42 -13.10
CA LYS A 472 -22.84 -5.72 -12.58
C LYS A 472 -23.52 -6.52 -13.70
N SER A 473 -23.06 -7.74 -13.97
CA SER A 473 -23.76 -8.66 -14.88
C SER A 473 -25.09 -9.03 -14.24
N VAL A 474 -26.18 -8.63 -14.88
CA VAL A 474 -27.50 -9.13 -14.49
C VAL A 474 -27.54 -10.60 -14.97
N SER A 475 -27.26 -11.53 -14.06
CA SER A 475 -27.50 -12.94 -14.33
C SER A 475 -28.98 -13.09 -14.69
N GLY A 476 -29.24 -13.53 -15.90
CA GLY A 476 -30.56 -13.57 -16.51
C GLY A 476 -31.58 -14.35 -15.72
N SER A 477 -32.49 -13.65 -15.10
CA SER A 477 -33.84 -14.06 -14.80
C SER A 477 -34.79 -12.87 -14.96
N PHE A 478 -34.64 -12.12 -16.05
CA PHE A 478 -35.78 -11.44 -16.63
C PHE A 478 -36.42 -12.39 -17.61
N LEU A 479 -37.16 -13.33 -17.05
CA LEU A 479 -38.29 -13.95 -17.73
C LEU A 479 -39.17 -12.85 -18.30
N TYR A 480 -39.31 -12.87 -19.62
CA TYR A 480 -40.50 -12.51 -20.36
C TYR A 480 -41.71 -12.18 -19.47
N LEU A 481 -41.89 -10.95 -19.11
CA LEU A 481 -43.21 -10.38 -18.95
C LEU A 481 -43.59 -9.83 -20.31
N SER A 482 -44.11 -10.74 -21.10
CA SER A 482 -44.75 -10.47 -22.33
C SER A 482 -45.74 -9.33 -22.22
N LEU A 483 -45.59 -8.40 -23.12
CA LEU A 483 -46.69 -7.74 -23.79
C LEU A 483 -47.84 -8.74 -24.04
N ILE A 484 -48.84 -8.74 -23.20
CA ILE A 484 -50.21 -9.06 -23.49
C ILE A 484 -51.03 -7.93 -22.91
N HIS A 485 -51.25 -6.93 -23.70
CA HIS A 485 -52.44 -6.14 -23.60
C HIS A 485 -52.95 -5.81 -25.01
N ILE A 486 -54.05 -6.52 -25.31
CA ILE A 486 -55.11 -6.33 -26.29
C ILE A 486 -54.80 -6.76 -27.68
#